data_1166f9e111303e1d75b44eb79206477a
#
_entry.id   1166f9e111303e1d75b44eb79206477a
#
_cell.length_a   1.000
_cell.length_b   1.000
_cell.length_c   1.000
_cell.angle_alpha   90.00
_cell.angle_beta   90.00
_cell.angle_gamma   90.00
#
_symmetry.space_group_name_H-M   'P 1'
#
loop_
_entity.id
_entity.type
_entity.pdbx_description
1 polymer ?
#
loop_
_entity_poly.entity_id
_entity_poly.type
_entity_poly.pdbx_seq_one_letter_code
_entity_poly.pdbx_strand_id
1 'polypeptide(L)'
;MQDRPSDKVWTYNRSNVVMPDDGAPFRYSFSALKDRHNAVEVNWIDPDNGWETATELVEDTPAILRYGRNVTKMDAFGCTSRGQAHRAGLWLIKTELLETQTVDFSVGAEGLRHVPGDVIEICDDDYAGISTGGRVLA
;
A
#
# COMPACT_ATOMS: atom_id res chain seq x y z
N MET A 1 -7.51 -5.73 -8.47
CA MET A 1 -7.43 -5.60 -7.00
C MET A 1 -8.21 -4.35 -6.58
N GLN A 2 -9.08 -4.46 -5.60
CA GLN A 2 -9.81 -3.32 -5.06
C GLN A 2 -9.00 -2.69 -3.93
N ASP A 3 -8.79 -1.37 -4.02
CA ASP A 3 -8.16 -0.60 -2.96
C ASP A 3 -9.21 0.32 -2.32
N ARG A 4 -10.14 -0.30 -1.61
CA ARG A 4 -11.22 0.37 -0.87
C ARG A 4 -11.19 -0.08 0.58
N PRO A 5 -11.63 0.77 1.51
CA PRO A 5 -11.92 0.31 2.87
C PRO A 5 -12.93 -0.84 2.82
N SER A 6 -12.63 -1.92 3.49
CA SER A 6 -13.51 -3.08 3.59
C SER A 6 -13.38 -3.73 4.96
N ASP A 7 -14.40 -4.50 5.34
CA ASP A 7 -14.36 -5.24 6.60
C ASP A 7 -13.35 -6.38 6.52
N LYS A 8 -12.78 -6.74 7.67
CA LYS A 8 -11.89 -7.88 7.78
C LYS A 8 -12.65 -9.17 7.48
N VAL A 9 -12.03 -10.05 6.69
CA VAL A 9 -12.63 -11.35 6.36
C VAL A 9 -12.16 -12.48 7.29
N TRP A 10 -11.04 -12.30 7.98
CA TRP A 10 -10.48 -13.29 8.90
C TRP A 10 -9.51 -12.66 9.89
N THR A 11 -9.33 -13.33 11.04
CA THR A 11 -8.37 -12.92 12.08
C THR A 11 -7.37 -14.02 12.30
N TYR A 12 -6.08 -13.68 12.30
CA TYR A 12 -4.96 -14.59 12.58
C TYR A 12 -4.27 -14.24 13.90
N ASN A 13 -3.92 -15.27 14.67
CA ASN A 13 -3.14 -15.15 15.90
C ASN A 13 -2.16 -16.33 15.99
N ARG A 14 -1.41 -16.44 17.08
CA ARG A 14 -0.43 -17.53 17.26
C ARG A 14 -1.04 -18.94 17.21
N SER A 15 -2.32 -19.09 17.49
CA SER A 15 -2.97 -20.40 17.53
C SER A 15 -3.38 -20.93 16.16
N ASN A 16 -3.58 -20.04 15.16
CA ASN A 16 -4.04 -20.43 13.84
C ASN A 16 -3.05 -20.12 12.71
N VAL A 17 -1.80 -19.76 13.03
CA VAL A 17 -0.71 -19.66 12.06
C VAL A 17 0.25 -20.84 12.23
N VAL A 18 0.98 -21.16 11.15
CA VAL A 18 2.02 -22.17 11.18
C VAL A 18 3.23 -21.63 11.94
N MET A 19 3.65 -22.32 13.00
CA MET A 19 4.82 -21.94 13.79
C MET A 19 6.09 -22.39 13.07
N PRO A 20 7.00 -21.48 12.67
CA PRO A 20 8.27 -21.86 12.08
C PRO A 20 9.26 -22.37 13.13
N ASP A 21 10.35 -23.01 12.67
CA ASP A 21 11.37 -23.59 13.56
C ASP A 21 12.07 -22.56 14.45
N ASP A 22 12.13 -21.30 14.00
CA ASP A 22 12.73 -20.20 14.77
C ASP A 22 11.80 -19.64 15.87
N GLY A 23 10.57 -20.14 15.94
CA GLY A 23 9.60 -19.73 16.95
C GLY A 23 8.96 -18.36 16.74
N ALA A 24 9.23 -17.70 15.62
CA ALA A 24 8.66 -16.38 15.28
C ALA A 24 7.50 -16.53 14.28
N PRO A 25 6.23 -16.57 14.73
CA PRO A 25 5.10 -16.83 13.84
C PRO A 25 4.85 -15.69 12.85
N PHE A 26 5.21 -14.47 13.21
CA PHE A 26 5.06 -13.28 12.36
C PHE A 26 6.42 -12.62 12.15
N ARG A 27 6.71 -12.29 10.90
CA ARG A 27 7.91 -11.53 10.53
C ARG A 27 7.52 -10.17 10.02
N TYR A 28 8.14 -9.13 10.56
CA TYR A 28 7.84 -7.74 10.22
C TYR A 28 8.98 -7.15 9.39
N SER A 29 8.62 -6.43 8.34
CA SER A 29 9.56 -5.61 7.58
C SER A 29 8.98 -4.21 7.37
N PHE A 30 9.85 -3.21 7.40
CA PHE A 30 9.48 -1.81 7.26
C PHE A 30 10.11 -1.23 6.01
N SER A 31 9.38 -0.39 5.27
CA SER A 31 9.95 0.33 4.14
C SER A 31 10.94 1.36 4.62
N ALA A 32 12.07 1.50 3.89
CA ALA A 32 13.04 2.54 4.18
C ALA A 32 12.46 3.92 3.83
N LEU A 33 12.84 4.94 4.59
CA LEU A 33 12.38 6.30 4.36
C LEU A 33 12.72 6.81 2.95
N LYS A 34 13.89 6.43 2.43
CA LYS A 34 14.34 6.75 1.07
C LYS A 34 13.47 6.15 -0.04
N ASP A 35 12.72 5.08 0.26
CA ASP A 35 11.85 4.40 -0.69
C ASP A 35 10.41 4.96 -0.67
N ARG A 36 10.13 5.91 0.22
CA ARG A 36 8.83 6.57 0.34
C ARG A 36 8.83 7.85 -0.46
N HIS A 37 8.07 7.86 -1.55
CA HIS A 37 7.94 9.04 -2.39
C HIS A 37 6.91 10.01 -1.82
N ASN A 38 7.16 11.30 -1.92
CA ASN A 38 6.26 12.35 -1.45
C ASN A 38 5.82 13.30 -2.57
N ALA A 39 6.27 13.04 -3.78
CA ALA A 39 5.81 13.73 -4.97
C ALA A 39 5.77 12.75 -6.14
N VAL A 40 4.80 12.94 -7.03
CA VAL A 40 4.59 12.08 -8.20
C VAL A 40 4.37 12.95 -9.43
N GLU A 41 5.11 12.67 -10.49
CA GLU A 41 4.83 13.20 -11.83
C GLU A 41 3.98 12.17 -12.57
N VAL A 42 2.70 12.46 -12.76
CA VAL A 42 1.76 11.58 -13.45
C VAL A 42 1.65 12.00 -14.91
N ASN A 43 2.01 11.10 -15.82
CA ASN A 43 1.86 11.31 -17.26
C ASN A 43 0.48 10.82 -17.68
N TRP A 44 -0.24 11.67 -18.40
CA TRP A 44 -1.58 11.38 -18.91
C TRP A 44 -1.74 11.98 -20.32
N ILE A 45 -2.78 11.59 -21.03
CA ILE A 45 -3.03 12.06 -22.38
C ILE A 45 -4.09 13.17 -22.35
N ASP A 46 -3.74 14.33 -22.86
CA ASP A 46 -4.61 15.49 -22.89
C ASP A 46 -5.34 15.59 -24.25
N PRO A 47 -6.65 15.28 -24.30
CA PRO A 47 -7.42 15.37 -25.54
C PRO A 47 -7.62 16.82 -26.03
N ASP A 48 -7.57 17.78 -25.14
CA ASP A 48 -7.72 19.20 -25.50
C ASP A 48 -6.45 19.78 -26.11
N ASN A 49 -5.31 19.11 -25.94
CA ASN A 49 -4.02 19.52 -26.52
C ASN A 49 -3.54 18.51 -27.58
N GLY A 50 -4.42 18.11 -28.49
CA GLY A 50 -4.07 17.22 -29.59
C GLY A 50 -3.70 15.79 -29.19
N TRP A 51 -4.20 15.30 -28.08
CA TRP A 51 -3.90 13.96 -27.55
C TRP A 51 -2.42 13.76 -27.22
N GLU A 52 -1.70 14.83 -26.94
CA GLU A 52 -0.32 14.75 -26.49
C GLU A 52 -0.23 14.39 -25.01
N THR A 53 0.92 13.84 -24.63
CA THR A 53 1.20 13.52 -23.22
C THR A 53 1.39 14.81 -22.44
N ALA A 54 0.67 14.92 -21.34
CA ALA A 54 0.82 15.99 -20.35
C ALA A 54 1.29 15.40 -19.01
N THR A 55 1.81 16.25 -18.14
CA THR A 55 2.28 15.85 -16.82
C THR A 55 1.52 16.61 -15.74
N GLU A 56 0.99 15.89 -14.77
CA GLU A 56 0.42 16.45 -13.54
C GLU A 56 1.36 16.16 -12.38
N LEU A 57 1.77 17.22 -11.68
CA LEU A 57 2.60 17.09 -10.49
C LEU A 57 1.70 17.03 -9.24
N VAL A 58 1.83 15.96 -8.48
CA VAL A 58 1.12 15.76 -7.21
C VAL A 58 2.14 15.73 -6.08
N GLU A 59 1.95 16.55 -5.06
CA GLU A 59 2.89 16.71 -3.95
C GLU A 59 2.19 16.56 -2.60
N ASP A 60 2.90 15.97 -1.65
CA ASP A 60 2.56 16.02 -0.23
C ASP A 60 3.48 17.03 0.44
N THR A 61 3.03 18.27 0.53
CA THR A 61 3.83 19.38 1.05
C THR A 61 4.31 19.16 2.48
N PRO A 62 3.49 18.70 3.45
CA PRO A 62 3.98 18.41 4.79
C PRO A 62 5.10 17.39 4.84
N ALA A 63 5.01 16.32 4.03
CA ALA A 63 6.04 15.29 3.96
C ALA A 63 7.33 15.83 3.33
N ILE A 64 7.23 16.66 2.29
CA ILE A 64 8.39 17.30 1.65
C ILE A 64 9.13 18.20 2.63
N LEU A 65 8.41 19.00 3.41
CA LEU A 65 9.01 19.88 4.42
C LEU A 65 9.71 19.09 5.53
N ARG A 66 9.20 17.92 5.87
CA ARG A 66 9.73 17.11 6.96
C ARG A 66 10.90 16.22 6.53
N TYR A 67 10.85 15.61 5.35
CA TYR A 67 11.78 14.57 4.91
C TYR A 67 12.60 14.93 3.68
N GLY A 68 12.34 16.09 3.05
CA GLY A 68 12.92 16.44 1.77
C GLY A 68 12.13 15.86 0.59
N ARG A 69 12.39 16.38 -0.59
CA ARG A 69 11.66 16.01 -1.81
C ARG A 69 12.16 14.70 -2.40
N ASN A 70 11.28 13.75 -2.55
CA ASN A 70 11.53 12.47 -3.22
C ASN A 70 10.46 12.23 -4.28
N VAL A 71 10.82 12.41 -5.55
CA VAL A 71 9.89 12.38 -6.69
C VAL A 71 9.97 11.04 -7.40
N THR A 72 8.82 10.48 -7.75
CA THR A 72 8.71 9.34 -8.67
C THR A 72 7.88 9.71 -9.89
N LYS A 73 7.91 8.87 -10.91
CA LYS A 73 7.12 9.03 -12.13
C LYS A 73 6.11 7.90 -12.25
N MET A 74 4.94 8.24 -12.78
CA MET A 74 3.85 7.30 -12.99
C MET A 74 3.18 7.56 -14.33
N ASP A 75 2.89 6.50 -15.07
CA ASP A 75 2.12 6.58 -16.32
C ASP A 75 0.68 6.14 -16.04
N ALA A 76 -0.27 7.04 -16.29
CA ALA A 76 -1.69 6.75 -16.12
C ALA A 76 -2.28 6.31 -17.47
N PHE A 77 -2.18 5.02 -17.77
CA PHE A 77 -2.69 4.44 -19.02
C PHE A 77 -4.20 4.65 -19.16
N GLY A 78 -4.62 5.11 -20.33
CA GLY A 78 -6.02 5.36 -20.64
C GLY A 78 -6.62 6.55 -19.90
N CYS A 79 -5.83 7.31 -19.16
CA CYS A 79 -6.28 8.51 -18.47
C CYS A 79 -6.28 9.70 -19.43
N THR A 80 -7.43 10.32 -19.61
CA THR A 80 -7.62 11.52 -20.44
C THR A 80 -8.11 12.72 -19.65
N SER A 81 -8.08 12.63 -18.32
CA SER A 81 -8.54 13.67 -17.41
C SER A 81 -7.44 14.04 -16.42
N ARG A 82 -7.17 15.33 -16.31
CA ARG A 82 -6.22 15.86 -15.32
C ARG A 82 -6.63 15.53 -13.89
N GLY A 83 -7.93 15.62 -13.57
CA GLY A 83 -8.43 15.30 -12.23
C GLY A 83 -8.24 13.83 -11.88
N GLN A 84 -8.43 12.93 -12.83
CA GLN A 84 -8.18 11.50 -12.63
C GLN A 84 -6.69 11.20 -12.44
N ALA A 85 -5.81 11.85 -13.22
CA ALA A 85 -4.37 11.74 -13.05
C ALA A 85 -3.92 12.23 -11.66
N HIS A 86 -4.47 13.35 -11.21
CA HIS A 86 -4.20 13.89 -9.87
C HIS A 86 -4.62 12.92 -8.76
N ARG A 87 -5.81 12.33 -8.87
CA ARG A 87 -6.28 11.33 -7.89
C ARG A 87 -5.41 10.07 -7.86
N ALA A 88 -4.95 9.60 -9.03
CA ALA A 88 -4.04 8.46 -9.11
C ALA A 88 -2.70 8.75 -8.41
N GLY A 89 -2.15 9.94 -8.62
CA GLY A 89 -0.94 10.38 -7.93
C GLY A 89 -1.11 10.50 -6.42
N LEU A 90 -2.23 11.07 -5.96
CA LEU A 90 -2.56 11.14 -4.52
C LEU A 90 -2.69 9.76 -3.89
N TRP A 91 -3.32 8.83 -4.60
CA TRP A 91 -3.43 7.45 -4.12
C TRP A 91 -2.05 6.81 -3.89
N LEU A 92 -1.14 6.97 -4.85
CA LEU A 92 0.22 6.43 -4.73
C LEU A 92 0.96 7.04 -3.54
N ILE A 93 0.93 8.36 -3.38
CA ILE A 93 1.59 9.06 -2.28
C ILE A 93 1.03 8.61 -0.92
N LYS A 94 -0.29 8.55 -0.78
CA LYS A 94 -0.93 8.13 0.46
C LYS A 94 -0.65 6.67 0.80
N THR A 95 -0.63 5.79 -0.20
CA THR A 95 -0.29 4.39 -0.02
C THR A 95 1.12 4.23 0.53
N GLU A 96 2.10 4.90 -0.05
CA GLU A 96 3.49 4.84 0.42
C GLU A 96 3.68 5.47 1.81
N LEU A 97 2.89 6.49 2.14
CA LEU A 97 2.96 7.14 3.45
C LEU A 97 2.35 6.29 4.57
N LEU A 98 1.24 5.60 4.29
CA LEU A 98 0.47 4.86 5.29
C LEU A 98 0.85 3.38 5.37
N GLU A 99 1.18 2.76 4.24
CA GLU A 99 1.54 1.34 4.16
C GLU A 99 3.06 1.17 4.25
N THR A 100 3.60 1.33 5.45
CA THR A 100 5.04 1.33 5.69
C THR A 100 5.56 0.01 6.24
N GLN A 101 4.68 -0.94 6.53
CA GLN A 101 5.01 -2.19 7.19
C GLN A 101 4.42 -3.37 6.44
N THR A 102 5.21 -4.43 6.30
CA THR A 102 4.77 -5.72 5.76
C THR A 102 4.94 -6.79 6.82
N VAL A 103 3.98 -7.69 6.91
CA VAL A 103 3.99 -8.82 7.83
C VAL A 103 3.93 -10.11 7.03
N ASP A 104 4.88 -11.00 7.25
CA ASP A 104 4.94 -12.32 6.62
C ASP A 104 4.63 -13.39 7.65
N PHE A 105 3.72 -14.28 7.32
CA PHE A 105 3.37 -15.44 8.14
C PHE A 105 2.83 -16.58 7.27
N SER A 106 2.83 -17.78 7.82
CA SER A 106 2.36 -18.97 7.11
C SER A 106 1.10 -19.53 7.78
N VAL A 107 0.15 -19.95 6.96
CA VAL A 107 -1.11 -20.55 7.41
C VAL A 107 -1.38 -21.87 6.70
N GLY A 108 -2.20 -22.72 7.31
CA GLY A 108 -2.67 -23.97 6.70
C GLY A 108 -3.86 -23.73 5.77
N ALA A 109 -4.80 -24.67 5.76
CA ALA A 109 -5.98 -24.62 4.87
C ALA A 109 -6.88 -23.40 5.07
N GLU A 110 -6.78 -22.70 6.20
CA GLU A 110 -7.52 -21.47 6.45
C GLU A 110 -7.17 -20.36 5.47
N GLY A 111 -5.96 -20.35 4.92
CA GLY A 111 -5.53 -19.39 3.91
C GLY A 111 -6.28 -19.49 2.59
N LEU A 112 -7.03 -20.56 2.37
CA LEU A 112 -7.88 -20.71 1.18
C LEU A 112 -9.16 -19.89 1.25
N ARG A 113 -9.48 -19.32 2.39
CA ARG A 113 -10.71 -18.53 2.60
C ARG A 113 -10.64 -17.11 2.08
N HIS A 114 -9.45 -16.60 1.81
CA HIS A 114 -9.26 -15.25 1.31
C HIS A 114 -8.33 -15.24 0.10
N VAL A 115 -8.40 -14.14 -0.63
CA VAL A 115 -7.64 -13.92 -1.86
C VAL A 115 -6.84 -12.61 -1.75
N PRO A 116 -5.81 -12.39 -2.58
CA PRO A 116 -5.10 -11.11 -2.60
C PRO A 116 -6.08 -9.94 -2.77
N GLY A 117 -5.91 -8.91 -1.96
CA GLY A 117 -6.78 -7.75 -1.88
C GLY A 117 -7.77 -7.77 -0.73
N ASP A 118 -7.99 -8.91 -0.08
CA ASP A 118 -8.84 -8.99 1.11
C ASP A 118 -8.17 -8.35 2.33
N VAL A 119 -8.98 -7.82 3.23
CA VAL A 119 -8.50 -7.26 4.50
C VAL A 119 -8.56 -8.32 5.59
N ILE A 120 -7.46 -8.53 6.28
CA ILE A 120 -7.33 -9.46 7.41
C ILE A 120 -6.84 -8.73 8.65
N GLU A 121 -7.05 -9.33 9.80
CA GLU A 121 -6.56 -8.82 11.08
C GLU A 121 -5.54 -9.77 11.67
N ILE A 122 -4.48 -9.23 12.22
CA ILE A 122 -3.40 -9.99 12.87
C ILE A 122 -3.35 -9.59 14.33
N CYS A 123 -3.40 -10.58 15.20
CA CYS A 123 -3.24 -10.42 16.66
C CYS A 123 -1.93 -11.08 17.07
N ASP A 124 -0.90 -10.27 17.29
CA ASP A 124 0.41 -10.74 17.75
C ASP A 124 0.67 -10.19 19.16
N ASP A 125 0.57 -11.08 20.15
CA ASP A 125 0.76 -10.69 21.55
C ASP A 125 2.20 -10.29 21.89
N ASP A 126 3.16 -10.76 21.10
CA ASP A 126 4.59 -10.43 21.27
C ASP A 126 4.95 -9.07 20.67
N TYR A 127 4.09 -8.52 19.83
CA TYR A 127 4.31 -7.24 19.16
C TYR A 127 3.15 -6.30 19.44
N ALA A 128 3.39 -5.30 20.27
CA ALA A 128 2.45 -4.25 20.65
C ALA A 128 1.18 -4.71 21.43
N GLY A 129 0.89 -5.99 21.53
CA GLY A 129 -0.26 -6.53 22.29
C GLY A 129 -1.64 -6.12 21.75
N ILE A 130 -1.72 -5.60 20.53
CA ILE A 130 -2.95 -5.16 19.89
C ILE A 130 -3.10 -5.79 18.51
N SER A 131 -4.35 -5.89 18.05
CA SER A 131 -4.61 -6.35 16.70
C SER A 131 -4.28 -5.26 15.68
N THR A 132 -3.70 -5.68 14.56
CA THR A 132 -3.43 -4.82 13.41
C THR A 132 -4.13 -5.36 12.18
N GLY A 133 -4.70 -4.47 11.39
CA GLY A 133 -5.35 -4.82 10.13
C GLY A 133 -4.40 -4.64 8.96
N GLY A 134 -4.57 -5.44 7.93
CA GLY A 134 -3.78 -5.35 6.71
C GLY A 134 -4.49 -5.96 5.52
N ARG A 135 -3.93 -5.74 4.35
CA ARG A 135 -4.44 -6.28 3.10
C ARG A 135 -3.53 -7.39 2.58
N VAL A 136 -4.12 -8.46 2.09
CA VAL A 136 -3.38 -9.60 1.54
C VAL A 136 -2.74 -9.20 0.21
N LEU A 137 -1.42 -9.41 0.08
CA LEU A 137 -0.66 -9.11 -1.14
C LEU A 137 -0.51 -10.32 -2.04
N ALA A 138 -0.43 -11.51 -1.45
CA ALA A 138 -0.19 -12.73 -2.22
C ALA A 138 -0.96 -13.93 -1.66
#